data_c14e8f5120733345caf4c5423f2d271d
#
_entry.id   c14e8f5120733345caf4c5423f2d271d
#
_cell.length_a   1.000
_cell.length_b   1.000
_cell.length_c   1.000
_cell.angle_alpha   90.00
_cell.angle_beta   90.00
_cell.angle_gamma   90.00
#
_symmetry.space_group_name_H-M   'P 1'
#
loop_
_entity.id
_entity.type
_entity.pdbx_description
1 polymer ?
#
loop_
_entity_poly.entity_id
_entity_poly.type
_entity_poly.pdbx_seq_one_letter_code
_entity_poly.pdbx_strand_id
1 'polypeptide(L)'
;RLVSAPEGIGVSLRNVSVSTCGLVPRIYDLARENLPITLSISLHAPTDEARQRIMPIAKTYSLEELLRACRDYVKAVGRRIVFEYALIEGVNTSLADADRLADLVRGLLCHVNLIPLNDTDSGLPGVTGKEAKEFLGKLEALGASVTVRRSLGEDIEGACGQLKRRYTENLHTEDEHGG
;
A
#
# COMPACT_ATOMS: atom_id res chain seq x y z
N ARG A 1 17.44 -2.77 14.57
CA ARG A 1 18.88 -3.14 14.77
C ARG A 1 19.03 -4.65 15.07
N LEU A 2 18.17 -5.24 15.89
CA LEU A 2 18.22 -6.70 16.19
C LEU A 2 18.04 -7.60 14.96
N VAL A 3 17.26 -7.14 13.96
CA VAL A 3 17.01 -7.90 12.73
C VAL A 3 18.30 -8.12 11.91
N SER A 4 19.23 -7.18 11.94
CA SER A 4 20.46 -7.21 11.14
C SER A 4 21.71 -7.52 11.95
N ALA A 5 21.62 -7.63 13.27
CA ALA A 5 22.74 -7.95 14.14
C ALA A 5 23.20 -9.41 13.91
N PRO A 6 24.53 -9.71 13.91
CA PRO A 6 25.03 -11.08 13.78
C PRO A 6 24.50 -12.01 14.86
N GLU A 7 24.34 -11.50 16.08
CA GLU A 7 23.76 -12.20 17.24
C GLU A 7 22.21 -12.21 17.23
N GLY A 8 21.59 -11.55 16.27
CA GLY A 8 20.14 -11.52 16.06
C GLY A 8 19.69 -12.42 14.91
N ILE A 9 18.75 -11.94 14.07
CA ILE A 9 18.22 -12.71 12.94
C ILE A 9 19.20 -12.74 11.75
N GLY A 10 20.16 -11.80 11.68
CA GLY A 10 21.18 -11.74 10.63
C GLY A 10 20.68 -11.38 9.24
N VAL A 11 19.46 -10.82 9.11
CA VAL A 11 18.88 -10.44 7.82
C VAL A 11 19.49 -9.14 7.32
N SER A 12 19.95 -9.13 6.07
CA SER A 12 20.42 -7.88 5.44
C SER A 12 19.29 -6.84 5.42
N LEU A 13 19.58 -5.63 5.87
CA LEU A 13 18.61 -4.51 5.84
C LEU A 13 18.07 -4.20 4.44
N ARG A 14 18.80 -4.57 3.38
CA ARG A 14 18.33 -4.44 2.00
C ARG A 14 17.14 -5.34 1.68
N ASN A 15 16.93 -6.40 2.46
CA ASN A 15 15.80 -7.33 2.35
C ASN A 15 14.67 -7.00 3.33
N VAL A 16 14.81 -5.90 4.08
CA VAL A 16 13.78 -5.42 5.01
C VAL A 16 12.92 -4.36 4.33
N SER A 17 11.62 -4.52 4.45
CA SER A 17 10.62 -3.51 4.07
C SER A 17 9.83 -3.07 5.30
N VAL A 18 9.56 -1.78 5.38
CA VAL A 18 8.69 -1.19 6.41
C VAL A 18 7.51 -0.53 5.72
N SER A 19 6.31 -0.89 6.13
CA SER A 19 5.07 -0.34 5.57
C SER A 19 4.49 0.74 6.48
N THR A 20 3.95 1.79 5.89
CA THR A 20 3.25 2.87 6.59
C THR A 20 2.05 3.37 5.79
N CYS A 21 1.02 3.82 6.49
CA CYS A 21 -0.13 4.51 5.89
C CYS A 21 0.19 5.97 5.51
N GLY A 22 1.42 6.46 5.74
CA GLY A 22 1.82 7.82 5.40
C GLY A 22 1.90 8.78 6.58
N LEU A 23 2.40 8.32 7.72
CA LEU A 23 2.75 9.16 8.87
C LEU A 23 3.98 10.01 8.52
N VAL A 24 3.77 11.18 7.94
CA VAL A 24 4.82 12.05 7.37
C VAL A 24 5.97 12.31 8.35
N PRO A 25 5.77 12.67 9.62
CA PRO A 25 6.89 12.88 10.56
C PRO A 25 7.74 11.62 10.76
N ARG A 26 7.11 10.43 10.75
CA ARG A 26 7.83 9.16 10.92
C ARG A 26 8.62 8.74 9.68
N ILE A 27 8.22 9.20 8.50
CA ILE A 27 9.02 9.02 7.27
C ILE A 27 10.32 9.83 7.41
N TYR A 28 10.26 11.07 7.90
CA TYR A 28 11.44 11.88 8.17
C TYR A 28 12.32 11.30 9.30
N ASP A 29 11.71 10.77 10.37
CA ASP A 29 12.44 10.07 11.43
C ASP A 29 13.24 8.90 10.84
N LEU A 30 12.60 8.07 10.01
CA LEU A 30 13.21 6.93 9.36
C LEU A 30 14.31 7.34 8.37
N ALA A 31 14.12 8.44 7.64
CA ALA A 31 15.14 8.99 6.74
C ALA A 31 16.42 9.37 7.49
N ARG A 32 16.29 9.95 8.70
CA ARG A 32 17.43 10.31 9.57
C ARG A 32 18.21 9.10 10.06
N GLU A 33 17.54 7.95 10.26
CA GLU A 33 18.23 6.70 10.60
C GLU A 33 19.15 6.18 9.48
N ASN A 34 18.96 6.63 8.25
CA ASN A 34 19.74 6.29 7.06
C ASN A 34 19.96 4.77 6.88
N LEU A 35 18.94 3.98 7.19
CA LEU A 35 18.96 2.53 7.04
C LEU A 35 18.60 2.14 5.61
N PRO A 36 19.36 1.21 4.95
CA PRO A 36 19.11 0.84 3.56
C PRO A 36 17.90 -0.10 3.40
N ILE A 37 16.79 0.22 4.04
CA ILE A 37 15.53 -0.53 3.97
C ILE A 37 14.63 -0.02 2.84
N THR A 38 13.67 -0.82 2.43
CA THR A 38 12.62 -0.41 1.48
C THR A 38 11.45 0.16 2.27
N LEU A 39 11.00 1.36 1.89
CA LEU A 39 9.82 1.98 2.47
C LEU A 39 8.62 1.70 1.56
N SER A 40 7.58 1.05 2.10
CA SER A 40 6.30 0.83 1.43
C SER A 40 5.25 1.79 1.97
N ILE A 41 4.56 2.47 1.06
CA ILE A 41 3.55 3.50 1.38
C ILE A 41 2.19 3.02 0.89
N SER A 42 1.23 2.91 1.79
CA SER A 42 -0.18 2.74 1.43
C SER A 42 -0.70 4.05 0.81
N LEU A 43 -0.70 4.12 -0.53
CA LEU A 43 -1.15 5.30 -1.27
C LEU A 43 -2.65 5.23 -1.53
N HIS A 44 -3.09 4.19 -2.19
CA HIS A 44 -4.46 3.75 -2.49
C HIS A 44 -5.36 4.74 -3.25
N ALA A 45 -4.98 5.99 -3.44
CA ALA A 45 -5.73 6.94 -4.24
C ALA A 45 -4.82 8.04 -4.82
N PRO A 46 -5.15 8.58 -6.01
CA PRO A 46 -4.32 9.57 -6.69
C PRO A 46 -4.74 11.02 -6.39
N THR A 47 -5.75 11.24 -5.53
CA THR A 47 -6.18 12.57 -5.08
C THR A 47 -6.42 12.57 -3.57
N ASP A 48 -6.32 13.75 -2.95
CA ASP A 48 -6.58 13.88 -1.52
C ASP A 48 -8.03 13.53 -1.17
N GLU A 49 -9.01 13.93 -1.99
CA GLU A 49 -10.43 13.65 -1.77
C GLU A 49 -10.72 12.15 -1.78
N ALA A 50 -10.19 11.43 -2.77
CA ALA A 50 -10.39 9.98 -2.86
C ALA A 50 -9.65 9.27 -1.71
N ARG A 51 -8.44 9.73 -1.37
CA ARG A 51 -7.64 9.15 -0.30
C ARG A 51 -8.28 9.34 1.07
N GLN A 52 -8.87 10.52 1.34
CA GLN A 52 -9.56 10.82 2.60
C GLN A 52 -10.81 9.95 2.84
N ARG A 53 -11.44 9.45 1.76
CA ARG A 53 -12.60 8.54 1.86
C ARG A 53 -12.21 7.15 2.36
N ILE A 54 -11.01 6.69 2.04
CA ILE A 54 -10.56 5.32 2.33
C ILE A 54 -9.49 5.26 3.42
N MET A 55 -8.81 6.38 3.71
CA MET A 55 -7.70 6.44 4.67
C MET A 55 -7.85 7.65 5.61
N PRO A 56 -8.19 7.44 6.89
CA PRO A 56 -8.35 8.55 7.86
C PRO A 56 -7.11 9.43 8.00
N ILE A 57 -5.90 8.88 7.84
CA ILE A 57 -4.64 9.60 7.94
C ILE A 57 -4.48 10.70 6.87
N ALA A 58 -5.17 10.55 5.73
CA ALA A 58 -5.16 11.53 4.65
C ALA A 58 -5.84 12.85 5.01
N LYS A 59 -6.63 12.88 6.09
CA LYS A 59 -7.18 14.12 6.66
C LYS A 59 -6.13 14.94 7.40
N THR A 60 -5.04 14.29 7.83
CA THR A 60 -3.95 14.93 8.58
C THR A 60 -2.80 15.33 7.66
N TYR A 61 -2.47 14.49 6.68
CA TYR A 61 -1.34 14.71 5.76
C TYR A 61 -1.82 14.61 4.32
N SER A 62 -1.61 15.70 3.55
CA SER A 62 -1.93 15.74 2.12
C SER A 62 -1.01 14.84 1.29
N LEU A 63 -1.43 14.52 0.07
CA LEU A 63 -0.57 13.82 -0.89
C LEU A 63 0.70 14.60 -1.19
N GLU A 64 0.63 15.93 -1.27
CA GLU A 64 1.81 16.77 -1.51
C GLU A 64 2.84 16.61 -0.40
N GLU A 65 2.42 16.68 0.88
CA GLU A 65 3.30 16.50 2.03
C GLU A 65 3.89 15.09 2.06
N LEU A 66 3.07 14.07 1.80
CA LEU A 66 3.49 12.69 1.75
C LEU A 66 4.55 12.47 0.67
N LEU A 67 4.30 12.94 -0.56
CA LEU A 67 5.22 12.77 -1.68
C LEU A 67 6.51 13.57 -1.50
N ARG A 68 6.44 14.73 -0.85
CA ARG A 68 7.64 15.49 -0.45
C ARG A 68 8.50 14.66 0.50
N ALA A 69 7.90 14.10 1.56
CA ALA A 69 8.62 13.24 2.50
C ALA A 69 9.20 11.99 1.80
N CYS A 70 8.49 11.42 0.82
CA CYS A 70 8.96 10.31 0.00
C CYS A 70 10.21 10.69 -0.84
N ARG A 71 10.20 11.86 -1.48
CA ARG A 71 11.36 12.36 -2.25
C ARG A 71 12.57 12.58 -1.33
N ASP A 72 12.34 13.17 -0.17
CA ASP A 72 13.41 13.41 0.81
C ASP A 72 13.98 12.10 1.36
N TYR A 73 13.12 11.10 1.61
CA TYR A 73 13.56 9.75 1.99
C TYR A 73 14.44 9.11 0.91
N VAL A 74 14.00 9.14 -0.35
CA VAL A 74 14.78 8.58 -1.47
C VAL A 74 16.13 9.29 -1.59
N LYS A 75 16.14 10.62 -1.45
CA LYS A 75 17.37 11.41 -1.51
C LYS A 75 18.35 11.08 -0.37
N ALA A 76 17.82 10.87 0.84
CA ALA A 76 18.65 10.57 2.01
C ALA A 76 19.18 9.14 2.01
N VAL A 77 18.32 8.15 1.69
CA VAL A 77 18.62 6.72 1.87
C VAL A 77 19.10 6.04 0.58
N GLY A 78 18.82 6.62 -0.59
CA GLY A 78 19.18 6.06 -1.89
C GLY A 78 18.39 4.77 -2.25
N ARG A 79 17.27 4.50 -1.56
CA ARG A 79 16.44 3.31 -1.80
C ARG A 79 15.14 3.70 -2.46
N ARG A 80 14.67 2.86 -3.41
CA ARG A 80 13.34 3.07 -4.01
C ARG A 80 12.24 2.87 -2.99
N ILE A 81 11.15 3.62 -3.16
CA ILE A 81 9.90 3.45 -2.44
C ILE A 81 8.99 2.48 -3.20
N VAL A 82 8.15 1.76 -2.48
CA VAL A 82 7.05 0.99 -3.05
C VAL A 82 5.75 1.66 -2.66
N PHE A 83 4.91 2.00 -3.64
CA PHE A 83 3.55 2.46 -3.40
C PHE A 83 2.59 1.29 -3.53
N GLU A 84 1.88 0.97 -2.47
CA GLU A 84 0.79 0.01 -2.48
C GLU A 84 -0.50 0.74 -2.91
N TYR A 85 -1.15 0.23 -3.95
CA TYR A 85 -2.34 0.84 -4.53
C TYR A 85 -3.43 -0.22 -4.71
N ALA A 86 -4.37 -0.30 -3.77
CA ALA A 86 -5.54 -1.17 -3.87
C ALA A 86 -6.48 -0.62 -4.95
N LEU A 87 -6.84 -1.48 -5.90
CA LEU A 87 -7.80 -1.15 -6.94
C LEU A 87 -9.21 -1.42 -6.39
N ILE A 88 -10.02 -0.36 -6.29
CA ILE A 88 -11.39 -0.39 -5.76
C ILE A 88 -12.31 0.14 -6.86
N GLU A 89 -13.24 -0.70 -7.34
CA GLU A 89 -14.15 -0.33 -8.42
C GLU A 89 -14.95 0.93 -8.08
N GLY A 90 -15.08 1.84 -9.05
CA GLY A 90 -15.81 3.09 -8.89
C GLY A 90 -15.17 4.14 -7.96
N VAL A 91 -14.00 3.85 -7.38
CA VAL A 91 -13.32 4.75 -6.45
C VAL A 91 -12.02 5.31 -7.02
N ASN A 92 -11.15 4.45 -7.56
CA ASN A 92 -9.77 4.82 -7.92
C ASN A 92 -9.23 4.06 -9.16
N THR A 93 -10.10 3.52 -10.00
CA THR A 93 -9.75 2.63 -11.12
C THR A 93 -10.00 3.23 -12.50
N SER A 94 -10.43 4.50 -12.57
CA SER A 94 -10.61 5.15 -13.87
C SER A 94 -9.29 5.38 -14.59
N LEU A 95 -9.31 5.45 -15.92
CA LEU A 95 -8.11 5.81 -16.69
C LEU A 95 -7.57 7.20 -16.33
N ALA A 96 -8.44 8.12 -15.91
CA ALA A 96 -8.02 9.42 -15.39
C ALA A 96 -7.28 9.29 -14.05
N ASP A 97 -7.62 8.30 -13.22
CA ASP A 97 -6.86 8.01 -11.99
C ASP A 97 -5.49 7.42 -12.30
N ALA A 98 -5.39 6.60 -13.36
CA ALA A 98 -4.09 6.12 -13.84
C ALA A 98 -3.20 7.27 -14.33
N ASP A 99 -3.74 8.24 -15.10
CA ASP A 99 -3.01 9.43 -15.51
C ASP A 99 -2.50 10.23 -14.29
N ARG A 100 -3.37 10.50 -13.31
CA ARG A 100 -3.00 11.21 -12.08
C ARG A 100 -1.94 10.46 -11.26
N LEU A 101 -2.09 9.13 -11.13
CA LEU A 101 -1.12 8.30 -10.42
C LEU A 101 0.25 8.34 -11.09
N ALA A 102 0.30 8.22 -12.42
CA ALA A 102 1.54 8.32 -13.17
C ALA A 102 2.22 9.69 -12.97
N ASP A 103 1.43 10.78 -12.98
CA ASP A 103 1.96 12.13 -12.71
C ASP A 103 2.50 12.28 -11.29
N LEU A 104 1.82 11.74 -10.29
CA LEU A 104 2.26 11.78 -8.89
C LEU A 104 3.61 11.11 -8.67
N VAL A 105 3.86 9.99 -9.35
CA VAL A 105 5.09 9.19 -9.17
C VAL A 105 6.20 9.58 -10.15
N ARG A 106 5.93 10.46 -11.09
CA ARG A 106 6.88 10.89 -12.12
C ARG A 106 8.16 11.45 -11.52
N GLY A 107 9.29 10.93 -11.97
CA GLY A 107 10.62 11.37 -11.52
C GLY A 107 10.99 10.93 -10.10
N LEU A 108 10.15 10.16 -9.43
CA LEU A 108 10.48 9.57 -8.13
C LEU A 108 11.03 8.14 -8.33
N LEU A 109 12.11 7.81 -7.65
CA LEU A 109 12.63 6.44 -7.62
C LEU A 109 11.67 5.55 -6.82
N CYS A 110 10.67 5.00 -7.50
CA CYS A 110 9.62 4.20 -6.88
C CYS A 110 9.18 3.02 -7.75
N HIS A 111 8.33 2.21 -7.18
CA HIS A 111 7.58 1.14 -7.83
C HIS A 111 6.15 1.16 -7.31
N VAL A 112 5.17 0.97 -8.18
CA VAL A 112 3.75 0.88 -7.81
C VAL A 112 3.34 -0.59 -7.82
N ASN A 113 2.82 -1.06 -6.69
CA ASN A 113 2.28 -2.39 -6.54
C ASN A 113 0.75 -2.32 -6.53
N LEU A 114 0.11 -2.71 -7.62
CA LEU A 114 -1.34 -2.74 -7.74
C LEU A 114 -1.87 -3.99 -7.05
N ILE A 115 -2.86 -3.80 -6.18
CA ILE A 115 -3.50 -4.87 -5.41
C ILE A 115 -4.97 -4.90 -5.85
N PRO A 116 -5.36 -5.80 -6.78
CA PRO A 116 -6.77 -5.99 -7.08
C PRO A 116 -7.52 -6.38 -5.81
N LEU A 117 -8.57 -5.66 -5.49
CA LEU A 117 -9.43 -6.02 -4.38
C LEU A 117 -10.41 -7.09 -4.87
N ASN A 118 -10.54 -8.17 -4.12
CA ASN A 118 -11.63 -9.12 -4.32
C ASN A 118 -12.89 -8.58 -3.61
N ASP A 119 -14.06 -9.00 -4.07
CA ASP A 119 -15.30 -8.75 -3.33
C ASP A 119 -15.15 -9.29 -1.91
N THR A 120 -15.17 -8.38 -0.94
CA THR A 120 -14.98 -8.72 0.46
C THR A 120 -16.23 -8.35 1.25
N ASP A 121 -16.44 -9.01 2.38
CA ASP A 121 -17.49 -8.64 3.36
C ASP A 121 -17.36 -7.20 3.88
N SER A 122 -16.28 -6.50 3.54
CA SER A 122 -16.04 -5.09 3.89
C SER A 122 -16.91 -4.10 3.11
N GLY A 123 -17.68 -4.57 2.11
CA GLY A 123 -18.56 -3.74 1.28
C GLY A 123 -17.82 -2.86 0.26
N LEU A 124 -16.52 -3.07 0.05
CA LEU A 124 -15.79 -2.41 -1.02
C LEU A 124 -15.83 -3.30 -2.26
N PRO A 125 -16.28 -2.76 -3.42
CA PRO A 125 -16.37 -3.54 -4.65
C PRO A 125 -14.98 -3.92 -5.17
N GLY A 126 -14.83 -5.18 -5.55
CA GLY A 126 -13.65 -5.71 -6.20
C GLY A 126 -13.56 -5.26 -7.66
N VAL A 127 -12.37 -5.36 -8.25
CA VAL A 127 -12.14 -5.06 -9.67
C VAL A 127 -12.03 -6.33 -10.48
N THR A 128 -12.55 -6.30 -11.70
CA THR A 128 -12.35 -7.41 -12.64
C THR A 128 -10.89 -7.50 -13.10
N GLY A 129 -10.45 -8.69 -13.48
CA GLY A 129 -9.12 -8.88 -14.04
C GLY A 129 -8.89 -8.08 -15.33
N LYS A 130 -9.96 -7.73 -16.07
CA LYS A 130 -9.90 -6.88 -17.27
C LYS A 130 -9.57 -5.43 -16.89
N GLU A 131 -10.30 -4.85 -15.94
CA GLU A 131 -10.08 -3.48 -15.46
C GLU A 131 -8.69 -3.31 -14.85
N ALA A 132 -8.25 -4.28 -14.03
CA ALA A 132 -6.91 -4.26 -13.47
C ALA A 132 -5.82 -4.28 -14.57
N LYS A 133 -6.02 -5.04 -15.67
CA LYS A 133 -5.11 -5.08 -16.81
C LYS A 133 -5.13 -3.77 -17.61
N GLU A 134 -6.29 -3.16 -17.81
CA GLU A 134 -6.42 -1.88 -18.52
C GLU A 134 -5.72 -0.76 -17.71
N PHE A 135 -5.93 -0.72 -16.40
CA PHE A 135 -5.26 0.23 -15.50
C PHE A 135 -3.74 0.04 -15.51
N LEU A 136 -3.26 -1.21 -15.40
CA LEU A 136 -1.85 -1.57 -15.51
C LEU A 136 -1.26 -1.09 -16.83
N GLY A 137 -1.86 -1.48 -17.96
CA GLY A 137 -1.37 -1.13 -19.29
C GLY A 137 -1.29 0.38 -19.52
N LYS A 138 -2.24 1.15 -18.95
CA LYS A 138 -2.20 2.61 -18.99
C LYS A 138 -1.00 3.17 -18.23
N LEU A 139 -0.72 2.67 -17.02
CA LEU A 139 0.44 3.11 -16.22
C LEU A 139 1.77 2.75 -16.88
N GLU A 140 1.88 1.54 -17.46
CA GLU A 140 3.07 1.12 -18.23
C GLU A 140 3.31 2.01 -19.43
N ALA A 141 2.26 2.33 -20.20
CA ALA A 141 2.33 3.24 -21.34
C ALA A 141 2.79 4.65 -20.96
N LEU A 142 2.52 5.09 -19.74
CA LEU A 142 2.97 6.36 -19.16
C LEU A 142 4.37 6.29 -18.56
N GLY A 143 5.03 5.12 -18.63
CA GLY A 143 6.39 4.90 -18.14
C GLY A 143 6.51 4.69 -16.64
N ALA A 144 5.42 4.40 -15.92
CA ALA A 144 5.47 4.06 -14.51
C ALA A 144 6.05 2.65 -14.30
N SER A 145 6.88 2.49 -13.28
CA SER A 145 7.31 1.17 -12.83
C SER A 145 6.20 0.55 -11.99
N VAL A 146 5.52 -0.47 -12.52
CA VAL A 146 4.29 -1.01 -11.92
C VAL A 146 4.23 -2.54 -12.06
N THR A 147 3.61 -3.20 -11.08
CA THR A 147 3.23 -4.62 -11.14
C THR A 147 1.86 -4.81 -10.50
N VAL A 148 1.18 -5.88 -10.92
CA VAL A 148 -0.04 -6.34 -10.24
C VAL A 148 0.34 -7.49 -9.31
N ARG A 149 -0.02 -7.36 -8.04
CA ARG A 149 0.13 -8.43 -7.07
C ARG A 149 -0.81 -9.57 -7.45
N ARG A 150 -0.25 -10.77 -7.59
CA ARG A 150 -1.09 -11.98 -7.75
C ARG A 150 -1.81 -12.24 -6.44
N SER A 151 -3.13 -12.37 -6.50
CA SER A 151 -3.90 -12.91 -5.38
C SER A 151 -3.50 -14.38 -5.21
N LEU A 152 -2.79 -14.68 -4.13
CA LEU A 152 -2.56 -16.06 -3.69
C LEU A 152 -3.58 -16.30 -2.58
N GLY A 153 -4.41 -17.36 -2.72
CA GLY A 153 -5.34 -17.75 -1.68
C GLY A 153 -6.77 -17.23 -1.87
N GLU A 154 -7.23 -17.03 -3.10
CA GLU A 154 -8.66 -16.76 -3.39
C GLU A 154 -9.56 -17.88 -2.86
N ASP A 155 -9.06 -19.11 -2.84
CA ASP A 155 -9.72 -20.31 -2.38
C ASP A 155 -9.63 -20.55 -0.84
N ILE A 156 -8.78 -19.81 -0.12
CA ILE A 156 -8.58 -19.95 1.33
C ILE A 156 -8.82 -18.67 2.13
N GLU A 157 -9.43 -17.64 1.54
CA GLU A 157 -9.70 -16.32 2.19
C GLU A 157 -8.48 -15.73 2.93
N GLY A 158 -7.29 -15.92 2.38
CA GLY A 158 -6.00 -15.61 2.99
C GLY A 158 -5.60 -14.13 3.00
N ALA A 159 -6.56 -13.18 2.89
CA ALA A 159 -6.24 -11.76 2.95
C ALA A 159 -5.93 -11.30 4.38
N CYS A 160 -4.94 -10.40 4.52
CA CYS A 160 -4.55 -9.82 5.81
C CYS A 160 -5.75 -9.20 6.52
N GLY A 161 -6.16 -9.77 7.66
CA GLY A 161 -7.26 -9.30 8.50
C GLY A 161 -8.56 -10.09 8.39
N GLN A 162 -8.83 -10.84 7.32
CA GLN A 162 -10.05 -11.65 7.19
C GLN A 162 -10.09 -12.79 8.21
N LEU A 163 -9.01 -13.52 8.39
CA LEU A 163 -8.89 -14.58 9.39
C LEU A 163 -9.10 -14.06 10.82
N LYS A 164 -8.58 -12.87 11.14
CA LYS A 164 -8.74 -12.28 12.47
C LYS A 164 -10.18 -11.89 12.76
N ARG A 165 -10.89 -11.36 11.76
CA ARG A 165 -12.27 -10.93 11.90
C ARG A 165 -13.21 -12.12 12.17
N ARG A 166 -13.12 -13.20 11.39
CA ARG A 166 -13.91 -14.42 11.62
C ARG A 166 -13.63 -15.06 12.98
N TYR A 167 -12.36 -15.09 13.41
CA TYR A 167 -12.03 -15.63 14.72
C TYR A 167 -12.66 -14.82 15.84
N THR A 168 -12.73 -13.49 15.72
CA THR A 168 -13.35 -12.62 16.74
C THR A 168 -14.87 -12.70 16.70
N GLU A 169 -15.48 -12.82 15.53
CA GLU A 169 -16.94 -12.97 15.36
C GLU A 169 -17.42 -14.34 15.92
N ASN A 170 -16.67 -15.43 15.71
CA ASN A 170 -16.99 -16.75 16.26
C ASN A 170 -16.88 -16.80 17.79
N LEU A 171 -15.96 -16.07 18.42
CA LEU A 171 -15.84 -15.99 19.87
C LEU A 171 -17.05 -15.29 20.50
N HIS A 172 -17.62 -14.28 19.83
CA HIS A 172 -18.81 -13.59 20.35
C HIS A 172 -20.10 -14.39 20.19
N THR A 173 -20.19 -15.31 19.23
CA THR A 173 -21.37 -16.17 19.03
C THR A 173 -21.39 -17.37 19.99
N GLU A 174 -20.25 -17.81 20.50
CA GLU A 174 -20.18 -18.90 21.49
C GLU A 174 -20.57 -18.42 22.90
N ASP A 175 -20.34 -17.15 23.23
CA ASP A 175 -20.72 -16.57 24.53
C ASP A 175 -22.22 -16.27 24.64
N GLU A 176 -22.97 -16.14 23.52
CA GLU A 176 -24.42 -15.89 23.54
C GLU A 176 -25.27 -17.17 23.63
N HIS A 177 -24.69 -18.36 23.46
CA HIS A 177 -25.42 -19.64 23.48
C HIS A 177 -25.07 -20.52 24.67
N GLY A 178 -24.35 -20.02 25.67
CA GLY A 178 -23.91 -20.71 26.90
C GLY A 178 -24.58 -20.19 28.16
N GLY A 179 -25.88 -19.88 28.10
CA GLY A 179 -26.67 -19.45 29.26
C GLY A 179 -27.93 -20.29 29.42
#